data_e7bb8976d90ab4a87a48fbbc39426280
#
_entry.id   e7bb8976d90ab4a87a48fbbc39426280
#
_cell.length_a   1.000
_cell.length_b   1.000
_cell.length_c   1.000
_cell.angle_alpha   90.00
_cell.angle_beta   90.00
_cell.angle_gamma   90.00
#
_symmetry.space_group_name_H-M   'P 1'
#
loop_
_entity.id
_entity.type
_entity.pdbx_description
1 polymer ?
#
loop_
_entity_poly.entity_id
_entity_poly.type
_entity_poly.pdbx_seq_one_letter_code
_entity_poly.pdbx_strand_id
1 'polypeptide(L)' 'MSIEEFQKDYFTYLDELQASGDTNMYGASTYLQDKFWIEKSEAKEVLKLWMKYKEESA' A
#
# COMPACT_ATOMS: atom_id res chain seq x y z
N MET A 1 -2.69 0.14 -17.95
CA MET A 1 -3.45 -0.40 -16.82
C MET A 1 -3.54 0.64 -15.72
N SER A 2 -4.70 0.79 -15.16
CA SER A 2 -4.91 1.79 -14.11
C SER A 2 -4.59 1.19 -12.73
N ILE A 3 -4.26 2.07 -11.79
CA ILE A 3 -4.01 1.68 -10.42
C ILE A 3 -5.24 1.00 -9.81
N GLU A 4 -6.42 1.30 -10.33
CA GLU A 4 -7.68 0.73 -9.85
C GLU A 4 -7.76 -0.79 -10.03
N GLU A 5 -7.15 -1.31 -11.07
CA GLU A 5 -7.14 -2.76 -11.32
C GLU A 5 -6.34 -3.52 -10.26
N PHE A 6 -5.31 -2.89 -9.73
CA PHE A 6 -4.43 -3.50 -8.75
C PHE A 6 -4.65 -2.98 -7.34
N GLN A 7 -5.57 -2.05 -7.17
CA GLN A 7 -5.82 -1.43 -5.88
C GLN A 7 -6.16 -2.46 -4.80
N LYS A 8 -6.96 -3.44 -5.14
CA LYS A 8 -7.36 -4.48 -4.20
C LYS A 8 -6.14 -5.28 -3.72
N ASP A 9 -5.24 -5.63 -4.63
CA ASP A 9 -4.04 -6.38 -4.29
C ASP A 9 -3.09 -5.55 -3.42
N TYR A 10 -2.92 -4.28 -3.75
CA TYR A 10 -2.10 -3.37 -2.97
C TYR A 10 -2.67 -3.21 -1.56
N PHE A 11 -3.96 -3.02 -1.45
CA PHE A 11 -4.61 -2.80 -0.17
C PHE A 11 -4.55 -4.05 0.70
N THR A 12 -4.75 -5.22 0.10
CA THR A 12 -4.65 -6.50 0.81
C THR A 12 -3.25 -6.67 1.37
N TYR A 13 -2.24 -6.36 0.56
CA TYR A 13 -0.85 -6.47 0.99
C TYR A 13 -0.55 -5.52 2.15
N LEU A 14 -1.01 -4.28 2.05
CA LEU A 14 -0.81 -3.29 3.11
C LEU A 14 -1.54 -3.68 4.39
N ASP A 15 -2.74 -4.23 4.28
CA ASP A 15 -3.48 -4.71 5.43
C ASP A 15 -2.72 -5.83 6.14
N GLU A 16 -2.12 -6.73 5.39
CA GLU A 16 -1.33 -7.82 5.95
C GLU A 16 -0.08 -7.30 6.64
N LEU A 17 0.58 -6.31 6.05
CA LEU A 17 1.74 -5.68 6.66
C LEU A 17 1.38 -5.03 7.99
N GLN A 18 0.25 -4.34 8.02
CA GLN A 18 -0.21 -3.68 9.23
C GLN A 18 -0.55 -4.71 10.31
N ALA A 19 -1.22 -5.79 9.91
CA ALA A 19 -1.63 -6.84 10.83
C ALA A 19 -0.44 -7.59 11.43
N SER A 20 0.64 -7.72 10.67
CA SER A 20 1.82 -8.44 11.15
C SER A 20 2.53 -7.70 12.29
N GLY A 21 2.41 -6.38 12.30
CA GLY A 21 3.03 -5.56 13.33
C GLY A 21 4.54 -5.44 13.24
N ASP A 22 5.15 -6.14 12.29
CA ASP A 22 6.60 -6.14 12.13
C ASP A 22 7.12 -4.95 11.33
N THR A 23 6.24 -4.27 10.63
CA THR A 23 6.62 -3.24 9.69
C THR A 23 6.16 -1.88 10.15
N ASN A 24 7.10 -0.93 10.14
CA ASN A 24 6.77 0.47 10.34
C ASN A 24 6.08 0.96 9.06
N MET A 25 4.88 1.46 9.19
CA MET A 25 4.09 1.90 8.02
C MET A 25 4.76 3.01 7.22
N TYR A 26 5.69 3.75 7.81
CA TYR A 26 6.46 4.74 7.06
C TYR A 26 7.36 4.10 6.01
N GLY A 27 7.72 2.85 6.21
CA GLY A 27 8.53 2.11 5.26
C GLY A 27 7.71 1.28 4.27
N ALA A 28 6.38 1.35 4.34
CA ALA A 28 5.52 0.52 3.52
C ALA A 28 5.71 0.75 2.02
N SER A 29 6.03 1.98 1.61
CA SER A 29 6.26 2.27 0.19
C SER A 29 7.44 1.46 -0.36
N THR A 30 8.48 1.26 0.43
CA THR A 30 9.63 0.45 0.05
C THR A 30 9.21 -1.00 -0.17
N TYR A 31 8.37 -1.51 0.73
CA TYR A 31 7.85 -2.87 0.59
C TYR A 31 6.98 -3.04 -0.64
N LEU A 32 6.18 -2.03 -0.95
CA LEU A 32 5.37 -2.04 -2.16
C LEU A 32 6.23 -2.08 -3.43
N GLN A 33 7.30 -1.29 -3.46
CA GLN A 33 8.23 -1.30 -4.59
C GLN A 33 8.83 -2.67 -4.79
N ASP A 34 9.21 -3.30 -3.71
CA ASP A 34 9.86 -4.60 -3.73
C ASP A 34 8.90 -5.71 -4.14
N LYS A 35 7.69 -5.66 -3.64
CA LYS A 35 6.68 -6.69 -3.90
C LYS A 35 6.09 -6.61 -5.31
N PHE A 36 5.79 -5.39 -5.76
CA PHE A 36 5.07 -5.19 -7.02
C PHE A 36 5.90 -4.59 -8.15
N TRP A 37 7.18 -4.32 -7.89
CA TRP A 37 8.10 -3.78 -8.90
C TRP A 37 7.61 -2.45 -9.48
N ILE A 38 7.10 -1.59 -8.61
CA ILE A 38 6.60 -0.28 -9.02
C ILE A 38 7.59 0.81 -8.62
N GLU A 39 7.42 2.00 -9.20
CA GLU A 39 8.26 3.13 -8.89
C GLU A 39 7.92 3.72 -7.53
N LYS A 40 8.87 4.45 -6.96
CA LYS A 40 8.71 5.09 -5.66
C LYS A 40 7.49 6.02 -5.61
N SER A 41 7.32 6.83 -6.65
CA SER A 41 6.19 7.75 -6.70
C SER A 41 4.86 7.03 -6.72
N GLU A 42 4.79 5.92 -7.46
CA GLU A 42 3.59 5.10 -7.54
C GLU A 42 3.31 4.43 -6.20
N ALA A 43 4.36 3.92 -5.56
CA ALA A 43 4.21 3.29 -4.24
C ALA A 43 3.70 4.28 -3.20
N LYS A 44 4.20 5.51 -3.24
CA LYS A 44 3.74 6.55 -2.32
C LYS A 44 2.28 6.90 -2.55
N GLU A 45 1.87 6.94 -3.81
CA GLU A 45 0.48 7.23 -4.14
C GLU A 45 -0.45 6.12 -3.67
N VAL A 46 -0.05 4.86 -3.86
CA VAL A 46 -0.82 3.72 -3.38
C VAL A 46 -0.99 3.79 -1.87
N LEU A 47 0.11 4.07 -1.16
CA LEU A 47 0.08 4.17 0.28
C LEU A 47 -0.86 5.28 0.75
N LYS A 48 -0.82 6.41 0.07
CA LYS A 48 -1.68 7.55 0.36
C LYS A 48 -3.15 7.20 0.19
N LEU A 49 -3.48 6.52 -0.91
CA LEU A 49 -4.84 6.08 -1.18
C LEU A 49 -5.31 5.07 -0.13
N TRP A 50 -4.44 4.16 0.26
CA TRP A 50 -4.77 3.18 1.29
C TRP A 50 -5.04 3.84 2.64
N MET A 51 -4.24 4.82 3.01
CA MET A 51 -4.45 5.55 4.26
C MET A 51 -5.79 6.26 4.26
N LYS A 52 -6.14 6.87 3.14
CA LYS A 52 -7.42 7.55 2.99
C LYS A 52 -8.57 6.55 3.09
N TYR A 53 -8.42 5.39 2.47
CA TYR A 53 -9.40 4.32 2.52
C TYR A 53 -9.65 3.87 3.97
N LYS A 54 -8.58 3.67 4.73
CA LYS A 54 -8.69 3.26 6.13
C LYS A 54 -9.37 4.32 6.99
N GLU A 55 -9.08 5.58 6.72
CA GLU A 55 -9.71 6.69 7.41
C GLU A 55 -11.21 6.72 7.17
N GLU A 56 -11.62 6.55 5.93
CA GLU A 56 -13.03 6.56 5.56
C GLU A 56 -13.78 5.34 6.06
N SER A 57 -13.08 4.22 6.20
CA SER A 57 -13.69 2.98 6.67
C SER A 57 -13.80 2.90 8.20
N ALA A 58 -13.06 3.74 8.89
CA ALA A 58 -13.12 3.80 10.34
C ALA A 58 -14.36 4.58 10.84
#